data_a2791dad421b1951a0a6229a08ff4e75
#
_entry.id   a2791dad421b1951a0a6229a08ff4e75
#
_cell.length_a   1.000
_cell.length_b   1.000
_cell.length_c   1.000
_cell.angle_alpha   90.00
_cell.angle_beta   90.00
_cell.angle_gamma   90.00
#
_symmetry.space_group_name_H-M   'P 1'
#
loop_
_entity.id
_entity.type
_entity.pdbx_description
1 polymer ?
#
loop_
_entity_poly.entity_id
_entity_poly.type
_entity_poly.pdbx_seq_one_letter_code
_entity_poly.pdbx_strand_id
1 'polypeptide(L)'
;MSKTSYCKSFYSIRSLFIEKNKLKYVFYSGKKLAEIHDLKTSEKTIKGHAYTVDFVDSNKEVKVDFLEKSRYYENYFIGEKNSWAKKVRSYKVFFQKNIYKDIHAKYYIEGDKLKYDIIVDPNASVNKIKIKYTGVEKIKLISNNLKIKTSVNTVTEHQPYAYQKI
;
A
#
# COMPACT_ATOMS: atom_id res chain seq x y z
N MET A 1 28.46 4.01 7.54
CA MET A 1 27.86 3.25 6.39
C MET A 1 26.50 3.84 6.08
N SER A 2 26.28 4.27 4.84
CA SER A 2 25.05 4.99 4.46
C SER A 2 23.90 4.02 4.13
N LYS A 3 22.65 4.38 4.53
CA LYS A 3 21.43 3.69 4.09
C LYS A 3 20.86 4.37 2.87
N THR A 4 20.46 3.59 1.88
CA THR A 4 19.76 4.10 0.70
C THR A 4 18.27 3.88 0.87
N SER A 5 17.46 4.91 0.66
CA SER A 5 16.01 4.84 0.75
C SER A 5 15.36 5.27 -0.56
N TYR A 6 14.32 4.54 -0.97
CA TYR A 6 13.51 4.84 -2.15
C TYR A 6 12.09 5.15 -1.68
N CYS A 7 11.58 6.32 -2.03
CA CYS A 7 10.23 6.75 -1.66
C CYS A 7 9.32 6.79 -2.89
N LYS A 8 8.12 6.23 -2.76
CA LYS A 8 7.04 6.34 -3.75
C LYS A 8 5.76 6.85 -3.12
N SER A 9 4.95 7.59 -3.87
CA SER A 9 3.66 8.09 -3.41
C SER A 9 2.53 7.69 -4.36
N PHE A 10 1.33 7.46 -3.80
CA PHE A 10 0.12 7.07 -4.51
C PHE A 10 -1.02 8.02 -4.20
N TYR A 11 -1.86 8.29 -5.21
CA TYR A 11 -3.11 9.03 -5.07
C TYR A 11 -4.31 8.07 -5.17
N SER A 12 -5.35 8.31 -4.40
CA SER A 12 -6.67 7.68 -4.55
C SER A 12 -6.77 6.19 -4.22
N ILE A 13 -6.00 5.68 -3.25
CA ILE A 13 -6.21 4.33 -2.70
C ILE A 13 -7.39 4.38 -1.72
N ARG A 14 -8.37 3.47 -1.88
CA ARG A 14 -9.47 3.32 -0.91
C ARG A 14 -9.11 2.38 0.22
N SER A 15 -8.43 1.26 -0.09
CA SER A 15 -7.93 0.34 0.93
C SER A 15 -6.66 -0.33 0.43
N LEU A 16 -5.69 -0.43 1.32
CA LEU A 16 -4.48 -1.21 1.13
C LEU A 16 -4.41 -2.25 2.26
N PHE A 17 -4.34 -3.52 1.87
CA PHE A 17 -4.04 -4.62 2.77
C PHE A 17 -2.58 -5.00 2.61
N ILE A 18 -1.83 -4.99 3.70
CA ILE A 18 -0.41 -5.32 3.71
C ILE A 18 -0.25 -6.68 4.37
N GLU A 19 0.23 -7.64 3.59
CA GLU A 19 0.59 -8.99 4.03
C GLU A 19 2.12 -9.09 4.10
N LYS A 20 2.65 -10.23 4.54
CA LYS A 20 4.12 -10.40 4.73
C LYS A 20 4.96 -10.02 3.50
N ASN A 21 4.54 -10.42 2.31
CA ASN A 21 5.29 -10.20 1.05
C ASN A 21 4.41 -9.67 -0.08
N LYS A 22 3.20 -9.25 0.24
CA LYS A 22 2.19 -8.86 -0.73
C LYS A 22 1.43 -7.64 -0.26
N LEU A 23 1.14 -6.76 -1.20
CA LEU A 23 0.25 -5.63 -1.03
C LEU A 23 -0.99 -5.88 -1.88
N LYS A 24 -2.18 -5.73 -1.31
CA LYS A 24 -3.44 -5.81 -2.05
C LYS A 24 -4.11 -4.45 -2.05
N TYR A 25 -4.23 -3.87 -3.21
CA TYR A 25 -4.88 -2.59 -3.46
C TYR A 25 -6.33 -2.83 -3.86
N VAL A 26 -7.26 -2.06 -3.27
CA VAL A 26 -8.68 -2.11 -3.59
C VAL A 26 -9.18 -0.72 -3.91
N PHE A 27 -9.85 -0.57 -5.03
CA PHE A 27 -10.42 0.67 -5.55
C PHE A 27 -11.90 0.50 -5.84
N TYR A 28 -12.65 1.58 -5.71
CA TYR A 28 -14.05 1.67 -6.11
C TYR A 28 -14.22 2.84 -7.07
N SER A 29 -15.24 2.76 -7.94
CA SER A 29 -15.61 3.87 -8.81
C SER A 29 -16.07 5.08 -7.98
N GLY A 30 -15.24 6.12 -7.93
CA GLY A 30 -15.55 7.36 -7.18
C GLY A 30 -16.78 8.08 -7.74
N LYS A 31 -16.95 8.08 -9.06
CA LYS A 31 -18.14 8.66 -9.73
C LYS A 31 -19.41 7.97 -9.25
N LYS A 32 -19.45 6.64 -9.28
CA LYS A 32 -20.64 5.89 -8.86
C LYS A 32 -20.93 6.05 -7.38
N LEU A 33 -19.89 6.15 -6.55
CA LEU A 33 -20.03 6.41 -5.11
C LEU A 33 -20.68 7.78 -4.85
N ALA A 34 -20.26 8.81 -5.57
CA ALA A 34 -20.86 10.15 -5.51
C ALA A 34 -22.33 10.14 -5.98
N GLU A 35 -22.62 9.48 -7.11
CA GLU A 35 -24.00 9.35 -7.62
C GLU A 35 -24.95 8.67 -6.61
N ILE A 36 -24.49 7.63 -5.91
CA ILE A 36 -25.27 6.94 -4.86
C ILE A 36 -25.44 7.86 -3.66
N HIS A 37 -24.39 8.53 -3.21
CA HIS A 37 -24.42 9.44 -2.08
C HIS A 37 -25.41 10.62 -2.33
N ASP A 38 -25.40 11.16 -3.53
CA ASP A 38 -26.26 12.28 -3.94
C ASP A 38 -27.69 11.84 -4.34
N LEU A 39 -28.03 10.57 -4.16
CA LEU A 39 -29.33 9.98 -4.55
C LEU A 39 -29.67 10.18 -6.04
N LYS A 40 -28.67 10.34 -6.91
CA LYS A 40 -28.82 10.52 -8.35
C LYS A 40 -29.04 9.22 -9.12
N THR A 41 -29.02 8.09 -8.44
CA THR A 41 -29.21 6.77 -9.05
C THR A 41 -29.92 5.83 -8.08
N SER A 42 -30.80 4.99 -8.61
CA SER A 42 -31.42 3.87 -7.86
C SER A 42 -30.52 2.64 -7.79
N GLU A 43 -29.47 2.59 -8.59
CA GLU A 43 -28.53 1.46 -8.64
C GLU A 43 -27.63 1.46 -7.39
N LYS A 44 -27.70 0.40 -6.59
CA LYS A 44 -26.95 0.25 -5.33
C LYS A 44 -25.61 -0.47 -5.48
N THR A 45 -25.25 -0.88 -6.69
CA THR A 45 -24.00 -1.60 -6.96
C THR A 45 -22.84 -0.66 -7.27
N ILE A 46 -21.68 -0.91 -6.69
CA ILE A 46 -20.46 -0.13 -6.90
C ILE A 46 -19.44 -1.04 -7.58
N LYS A 47 -18.94 -0.62 -8.75
CA LYS A 47 -17.83 -1.30 -9.41
C LYS A 47 -16.55 -1.10 -8.62
N GLY A 48 -15.85 -2.19 -8.34
CA GLY A 48 -14.56 -2.21 -7.69
C GLY A 48 -13.51 -2.92 -8.54
N HIS A 49 -12.25 -2.69 -8.23
CA HIS A 49 -11.11 -3.38 -8.81
C HIS A 49 -10.08 -3.64 -7.71
N ALA A 50 -9.53 -4.86 -7.69
CA ALA A 50 -8.44 -5.19 -6.80
C ALA A 50 -7.26 -5.75 -7.60
N TYR A 51 -6.03 -5.34 -7.23
CA TYR A 51 -4.81 -5.94 -7.74
C TYR A 51 -3.81 -6.19 -6.62
N THR A 52 -2.86 -7.05 -6.85
CA THR A 52 -1.78 -7.34 -5.90
C THR A 52 -0.42 -6.93 -6.44
N VAL A 53 0.46 -6.59 -5.50
CA VAL A 53 1.87 -6.31 -5.74
C VAL A 53 2.66 -7.24 -4.86
N ASP A 54 3.42 -8.14 -5.47
CA ASP A 54 4.18 -9.16 -4.78
C ASP A 54 5.68 -8.84 -4.86
N PHE A 55 6.40 -8.97 -3.74
CA PHE A 55 7.86 -8.99 -3.71
C PHE A 55 8.34 -10.39 -4.06
N VAL A 56 8.77 -10.58 -5.32
CA VAL A 56 9.15 -11.89 -5.87
C VAL A 56 10.44 -12.36 -5.22
N ASP A 57 10.53 -13.65 -4.88
CA ASP A 57 11.68 -14.26 -4.20
C ASP A 57 12.05 -13.61 -2.86
N SER A 58 11.09 -12.93 -2.22
CA SER A 58 11.28 -12.30 -0.90
C SER A 58 11.31 -13.33 0.22
N ASN A 59 11.81 -12.93 1.39
CA ASN A 59 11.84 -13.78 2.57
C ASN A 59 10.42 -14.21 2.98
N LYS A 60 10.27 -15.49 3.33
CA LYS A 60 8.99 -16.02 3.84
C LYS A 60 8.70 -15.55 5.28
N GLU A 61 9.75 -15.32 6.07
CA GLU A 61 9.68 -14.90 7.47
C GLU A 61 9.98 -13.40 7.63
N VAL A 62 9.12 -12.57 7.06
CA VAL A 62 9.20 -11.11 7.21
C VAL A 62 8.68 -10.72 8.59
N LYS A 63 9.50 -9.99 9.36
CA LYS A 63 9.07 -9.40 10.63
C LYS A 63 8.33 -8.09 10.36
N VAL A 64 7.23 -7.91 11.07
CA VAL A 64 6.37 -6.73 10.92
C VAL A 64 6.34 -5.97 12.23
N ASP A 65 6.63 -4.68 12.17
CA ASP A 65 6.52 -3.74 13.28
C ASP A 65 5.49 -2.66 12.95
N PHE A 66 4.64 -2.35 13.93
CA PHE A 66 3.70 -1.24 13.88
C PHE A 66 4.25 -0.10 14.73
N LEU A 67 4.51 1.05 14.11
CA LEU A 67 5.16 2.20 14.76
C LEU A 67 4.21 3.40 14.82
N GLU A 68 4.53 4.36 15.68
CA GLU A 68 3.74 5.58 15.87
C GLU A 68 2.27 5.28 16.23
N LYS A 69 2.09 4.53 17.33
CA LYS A 69 0.79 4.14 17.86
C LYS A 69 -0.06 5.37 18.20
N SER A 70 -1.31 5.40 17.72
CA SER A 70 -2.28 6.41 18.10
C SER A 70 -2.61 6.36 19.59
N ARG A 71 -2.89 7.54 20.18
CA ARG A 71 -3.44 7.64 21.55
C ARG A 71 -4.87 7.12 21.61
N TYR A 72 -5.62 7.24 20.53
CA TYR A 72 -7.02 6.81 20.42
C TYR A 72 -7.12 5.34 20.04
N TYR A 73 -8.24 4.74 20.35
CA TYR A 73 -8.62 3.39 19.92
C TYR A 73 -10.08 3.42 19.45
N GLU A 74 -10.43 2.45 18.66
CA GLU A 74 -11.78 2.25 18.14
C GLU A 74 -12.35 0.94 18.65
N ASN A 75 -13.68 0.88 18.75
CA ASN A 75 -14.41 -0.34 19.04
C ASN A 75 -15.33 -0.64 17.84
N TYR A 76 -15.29 -1.85 17.35
CA TYR A 76 -16.12 -2.32 16.26
C TYR A 76 -17.14 -3.32 16.79
N PHE A 77 -18.40 -2.91 16.84
CA PHE A 77 -19.53 -3.72 17.24
C PHE A 77 -20.36 -4.09 16.02
N ILE A 78 -19.75 -4.84 15.08
CA ILE A 78 -20.32 -5.19 13.78
C ILE A 78 -20.60 -6.70 13.77
N GLY A 79 -21.79 -7.08 13.31
CA GLY A 79 -22.21 -8.46 13.28
C GLY A 79 -22.52 -9.04 14.67
N GLU A 80 -22.33 -10.34 14.84
CA GLU A 80 -22.58 -11.02 16.10
C GLU A 80 -21.56 -10.65 17.18
N LYS A 81 -21.92 -10.80 18.45
CA LYS A 81 -21.13 -10.37 19.60
C LYS A 81 -19.74 -11.00 19.68
N ASN A 82 -19.57 -12.21 19.18
CA ASN A 82 -18.28 -12.90 19.09
C ASN A 82 -17.31 -12.31 18.02
N SER A 83 -17.86 -11.54 17.07
CA SER A 83 -17.10 -10.81 16.04
C SER A 83 -16.69 -9.39 16.46
N TRP A 84 -17.08 -8.96 17.65
CA TRP A 84 -16.77 -7.60 18.12
C TRP A 84 -15.30 -7.44 18.45
N ALA A 85 -14.69 -6.39 17.92
CA ALA A 85 -13.32 -6.00 18.25
C ALA A 85 -13.30 -4.75 19.11
N LYS A 86 -12.62 -4.81 20.27
CA LYS A 86 -12.51 -3.70 21.22
C LYS A 86 -11.06 -3.24 21.35
N LYS A 87 -10.89 -1.94 21.64
CA LYS A 87 -9.59 -1.31 21.87
C LYS A 87 -8.61 -1.49 20.69
N VAL A 88 -9.15 -1.49 19.46
CA VAL A 88 -8.34 -1.59 18.23
C VAL A 88 -7.52 -0.30 18.08
N ARG A 89 -6.22 -0.44 17.97
CA ARG A 89 -5.29 0.68 17.86
C ARG A 89 -4.92 0.94 16.41
N SER A 90 -4.81 2.23 16.07
CA SER A 90 -4.25 2.67 14.80
C SER A 90 -2.76 2.97 14.94
N TYR A 91 -2.04 2.82 13.85
CA TYR A 91 -0.61 3.09 13.73
C TYR A 91 -0.36 3.90 12.47
N LYS A 92 0.59 4.84 12.50
CA LYS A 92 0.90 5.69 11.34
C LYS A 92 1.91 5.04 10.41
N VAL A 93 2.71 4.11 10.91
CA VAL A 93 3.79 3.47 10.17
C VAL A 93 3.67 1.97 10.29
N PHE A 94 3.75 1.30 9.16
CA PHE A 94 3.90 -0.14 9.04
C PHE A 94 5.30 -0.43 8.47
N PHE A 95 6.08 -1.24 9.18
CA PHE A 95 7.45 -1.53 8.83
C PHE A 95 7.66 -3.03 8.63
N GLN A 96 8.13 -3.43 7.45
CA GLN A 96 8.49 -4.80 7.12
C GLN A 96 10.01 -4.93 7.13
N LYS A 97 10.53 -5.68 8.10
CA LYS A 97 11.96 -5.90 8.23
C LYS A 97 12.39 -7.11 7.42
N ASN A 98 13.48 -6.94 6.64
CA ASN A 98 14.07 -8.00 5.83
C ASN A 98 13.10 -8.62 4.82
N ILE A 99 12.42 -7.82 4.01
CA ILE A 99 11.68 -8.34 2.85
C ILE A 99 12.62 -9.08 1.89
N TYR A 100 13.86 -8.61 1.76
CA TYR A 100 15.03 -9.35 1.30
C TYR A 100 16.14 -9.20 2.34
N LYS A 101 17.20 -9.99 2.26
CA LYS A 101 18.34 -9.85 3.17
C LYS A 101 18.84 -8.39 3.16
N ASP A 102 18.79 -7.73 4.33
CA ASP A 102 19.23 -6.36 4.56
C ASP A 102 18.48 -5.30 3.72
N ILE A 103 17.23 -5.62 3.31
CA ILE A 103 16.32 -4.71 2.63
C ILE A 103 14.97 -4.73 3.35
N HIS A 104 14.43 -3.53 3.63
CA HIS A 104 13.21 -3.32 4.41
C HIS A 104 12.22 -2.47 3.63
N ALA A 105 10.93 -2.56 3.97
CA ALA A 105 9.91 -1.64 3.47
C ALA A 105 9.21 -0.91 4.61
N LYS A 106 9.06 0.39 4.48
CA LYS A 106 8.34 1.27 5.40
C LYS A 106 7.16 1.89 4.66
N TYR A 107 5.96 1.74 5.19
CA TYR A 107 4.73 2.31 4.63
C TYR A 107 4.17 3.34 5.60
N TYR A 108 3.73 4.49 5.09
CA TYR A 108 3.17 5.56 5.90
C TYR A 108 2.26 6.47 5.08
N ILE A 109 1.43 7.22 5.78
CA ILE A 109 0.56 8.23 5.18
C ILE A 109 1.18 9.60 5.39
N GLU A 110 1.28 10.39 4.33
CA GLU A 110 1.70 11.78 4.37
C GLU A 110 0.65 12.63 3.66
N GLY A 111 -0.07 13.45 4.43
CA GLY A 111 -1.29 14.10 3.96
C GLY A 111 -2.36 13.05 3.62
N ASP A 112 -2.83 13.09 2.37
CA ASP A 112 -3.79 12.14 1.80
C ASP A 112 -3.16 11.02 0.97
N LYS A 113 -1.81 10.92 0.99
CA LYS A 113 -1.05 10.02 0.12
C LYS A 113 -0.43 8.90 0.91
N LEU A 114 -0.61 7.69 0.41
CA LEU A 114 0.22 6.57 0.82
C LEU A 114 1.62 6.73 0.22
N LYS A 115 2.62 6.58 1.05
CA LYS A 115 4.03 6.51 0.65
C LYS A 115 4.65 5.22 1.14
N TYR A 116 5.67 4.76 0.44
CA TYR A 116 6.54 3.73 0.95
C TYR A 116 8.00 3.98 0.60
N ASP A 117 8.88 3.62 1.52
CA ASP A 117 10.32 3.65 1.34
C ASP A 117 10.84 2.21 1.30
N ILE A 118 11.70 1.91 0.33
CA ILE A 118 12.53 0.71 0.38
C ILE A 118 13.88 1.13 0.96
N ILE A 119 14.18 0.60 2.14
CA ILE A 119 15.40 0.91 2.89
C ILE A 119 16.38 -0.21 2.62
N VAL A 120 17.55 0.14 2.10
CA VAL A 120 18.61 -0.78 1.73
C VAL A 120 19.79 -0.56 2.64
N ASP A 121 20.13 -1.54 3.46
CA ASP A 121 21.28 -1.47 4.36
C ASP A 121 22.61 -1.55 3.56
N PRO A 122 23.72 -1.11 4.14
CA PRO A 122 25.03 -1.19 3.49
C PRO A 122 25.35 -2.61 3.02
N ASN A 123 25.93 -2.73 1.84
CA ASN A 123 26.30 -3.98 1.16
C ASN A 123 25.10 -4.85 0.70
N ALA A 124 23.86 -4.44 0.89
CA ALA A 124 22.72 -5.13 0.32
C ALA A 124 22.58 -4.84 -1.19
N SER A 125 22.13 -5.81 -1.96
CA SER A 125 22.00 -5.70 -3.41
C SER A 125 20.59 -5.27 -3.80
N VAL A 126 20.44 -4.07 -4.36
CA VAL A 126 19.18 -3.54 -4.89
C VAL A 126 18.63 -4.37 -6.07
N ASN A 127 19.48 -5.08 -6.78
CA ASN A 127 19.09 -5.93 -7.91
C ASN A 127 18.24 -7.14 -7.51
N LYS A 128 18.17 -7.44 -6.21
CA LYS A 128 17.28 -8.48 -5.67
C LYS A 128 15.82 -8.04 -5.63
N ILE A 129 15.56 -6.74 -5.66
CA ILE A 129 14.19 -6.19 -5.55
C ILE A 129 13.46 -6.45 -6.86
N LYS A 130 12.53 -7.38 -6.83
CA LYS A 130 11.66 -7.71 -7.95
C LYS A 130 10.21 -7.54 -7.53
N ILE A 131 9.46 -6.76 -8.27
CA ILE A 131 8.06 -6.45 -7.97
C ILE A 131 7.18 -6.97 -9.10
N LYS A 132 6.17 -7.78 -8.75
CA LYS A 132 5.19 -8.34 -9.68
C LYS A 132 3.81 -7.75 -9.39
N TYR A 133 3.15 -7.24 -10.41
CA TYR A 133 1.77 -6.79 -10.37
C TYR A 133 0.86 -7.86 -10.97
N THR A 134 -0.20 -8.21 -10.27
CA THR A 134 -1.17 -9.22 -10.70
C THR A 134 -2.59 -8.67 -10.57
N GLY A 135 -3.43 -8.86 -11.60
CA GLY A 135 -4.81 -8.40 -11.61
C GLY A 135 -5.00 -6.99 -12.16
N VAL A 136 -3.98 -6.38 -12.76
CA VAL A 136 -4.06 -5.10 -13.45
C VAL A 136 -4.43 -5.26 -14.92
N GLU A 137 -5.14 -4.30 -15.51
CA GLU A 137 -5.45 -4.35 -16.95
C GLU A 137 -4.23 -4.05 -17.81
N LYS A 138 -3.43 -3.06 -17.39
CA LYS A 138 -2.24 -2.63 -18.14
C LYS A 138 -1.27 -1.87 -17.24
N ILE A 139 0.02 -2.05 -17.48
CA ILE A 139 1.09 -1.24 -16.89
C ILE A 139 1.89 -0.58 -18.01
N LYS A 140 2.18 0.70 -17.85
CA LYS A 140 3.04 1.47 -18.75
C LYS A 140 4.00 2.36 -17.95
N LEU A 141 5.23 2.46 -18.40
CA LEU A 141 6.18 3.48 -17.94
C LEU A 141 6.04 4.70 -18.85
N ILE A 142 5.64 5.84 -18.26
CA ILE A 142 5.44 7.12 -18.98
C ILE A 142 6.14 8.21 -18.17
N SER A 143 7.08 8.89 -18.77
CA SER A 143 7.88 9.96 -18.13
C SER A 143 8.39 9.54 -16.74
N ASN A 144 9.01 8.36 -16.67
CA ASN A 144 9.55 7.74 -15.46
C ASN A 144 8.52 7.43 -14.35
N ASN A 145 7.22 7.58 -14.65
CA ASN A 145 6.14 7.19 -13.73
C ASN A 145 5.49 5.89 -14.22
N LEU A 146 5.16 5.02 -13.30
CA LEU A 146 4.42 3.80 -13.60
C LEU A 146 2.93 4.09 -13.61
N LYS A 147 2.29 3.93 -14.77
CA LYS A 147 0.84 4.05 -14.95
C LYS A 147 0.21 2.67 -14.92
N ILE A 148 -0.60 2.42 -13.90
CA ILE A 148 -1.28 1.14 -13.65
C ILE A 148 -2.76 1.35 -13.93
N LYS A 149 -3.24 0.77 -15.03
CA LYS A 149 -4.66 0.83 -15.41
C LYS A 149 -5.44 -0.28 -14.72
N THR A 150 -6.55 0.09 -14.13
CA THR A 150 -7.57 -0.81 -13.55
C THR A 150 -8.89 -0.60 -14.29
N SER A 151 -9.91 -1.42 -14.00
CA SER A 151 -11.26 -1.26 -14.58
C SER A 151 -12.01 -0.03 -14.08
N VAL A 152 -11.56 0.62 -13.01
CA VAL A 152 -12.27 1.76 -12.38
C VAL A 152 -11.46 3.06 -12.36
N ASN A 153 -10.13 2.98 -12.49
CA ASN A 153 -9.25 4.15 -12.49
C ASN A 153 -7.88 3.86 -13.11
N THR A 154 -7.00 4.86 -13.10
CA THR A 154 -5.57 4.70 -13.38
C THR A 154 -4.77 5.20 -12.18
N VAL A 155 -3.95 4.33 -11.63
CA VAL A 155 -3.03 4.65 -10.53
C VAL A 155 -1.70 5.10 -11.11
N THR A 156 -1.11 6.13 -10.53
CA THR A 156 0.25 6.58 -10.88
C THR A 156 1.18 6.33 -9.70
N GLU A 157 2.16 5.48 -9.91
CA GLU A 157 3.34 5.43 -9.05
C GLU A 157 4.38 6.39 -9.62
N HIS A 158 4.73 7.40 -8.84
CA HIS A 158 5.73 8.38 -9.26
C HIS A 158 7.13 7.78 -9.27
N GLN A 159 8.01 8.38 -10.07
CA GLN A 159 9.42 8.04 -10.07
C GLN A 159 9.96 8.02 -8.64
N PRO A 160 10.67 6.96 -8.22
CA PRO A 160 11.26 6.91 -6.89
C PRO A 160 12.37 7.95 -6.76
N TYR A 161 12.42 8.60 -5.61
CA TYR A 161 13.55 9.43 -5.21
C TYR A 161 14.50 8.58 -4.37
N ALA A 162 15.77 8.52 -4.76
CA ALA A 162 16.80 7.78 -4.05
C ALA A 162 17.78 8.73 -3.36
N TYR A 163 18.11 8.46 -2.09
CA TYR A 163 19.08 9.23 -1.32
C TYR A 163 19.84 8.35 -0.34
N GLN A 164 20.99 8.82 0.08
CA GLN A 164 21.80 8.18 1.11
C GLN A 164 21.85 9.09 2.34
N LYS A 165 21.74 8.48 3.52
CA LYS A 165 22.09 9.16 4.78
C LYS A 165 23.54 8.83 5.10
N ILE A 166 24.35 9.86 5.14
CA ILE A 166 25.78 9.79 5.51
C ILE A 166 25.88 9.92 7.04
#